data_7443b0fb0e4789ddfe9ad6d798ad6542
#
_entry.id   7443b0fb0e4789ddfe9ad6d798ad6542
#
_cell.length_a   1.000
_cell.length_b   1.000
_cell.length_c   1.000
_cell.angle_alpha   90.00
_cell.angle_beta   90.00
_cell.angle_gamma   90.00
#
_symmetry.space_group_name_H-M   'P 1'
#
loop_
_entity.id
_entity.type
_entity.pdbx_description
1 polymer ?
#
loop_
_entity_poly.entity_id
_entity_poly.type
_entity_poly.pdbx_seq_one_letter_code
_entity_poly.pdbx_strand_id
1 'polypeptide(L)'
;MLRQLRPRPPNRKRRGPPISKRAAWILGIGLIGLLIVVGQSMYRHDALVAWRESLSEGGTRIEWPQWNPAWPPLQRPSRSSRHRLIASDLAGPYAYAALNKELVSSMPCYCGCRRIDHKSNLSCFVRDFGVDGAPIWTDHAFTCPICVNIITDVSVLQRQGLSTRAIREAIDEHYGSWFQWPTLTPMPPRAATDRPQRSATIEAMHAHH
;
A
#
# COMPACT_ATOMS: atom_id res chain seq x y z
N MET A 1 57.39 35.16 49.00
CA MET A 1 56.57 35.80 47.94
C MET A 1 55.44 34.88 47.58
N LEU A 2 54.24 35.05 48.14
CA LEU A 2 53.05 34.24 47.87
C LEU A 2 52.25 34.90 46.75
N ARG A 3 52.17 34.23 45.59
CA ARG A 3 51.42 34.67 44.40
C ARG A 3 49.92 34.38 44.60
N GLN A 4 49.14 35.42 44.91
CA GLN A 4 47.70 35.33 45.07
C GLN A 4 47.02 34.88 43.74
N LEU A 5 46.40 33.69 43.72
CA LEU A 5 45.61 33.18 42.60
C LEU A 5 44.28 33.92 42.60
N ARG A 6 44.04 34.73 41.57
CA ARG A 6 42.75 35.39 41.36
C ARG A 6 41.68 34.31 40.97
N PRO A 7 40.52 34.36 41.59
CA PRO A 7 39.43 33.40 41.21
C PRO A 7 38.98 33.68 39.78
N ARG A 8 38.74 32.57 39.01
CA ARG A 8 38.18 32.64 37.66
C ARG A 8 36.75 33.19 37.72
N PRO A 9 36.36 34.13 36.82
CA PRO A 9 35.01 34.63 36.74
C PRO A 9 34.05 33.51 36.36
N PRO A 10 32.80 33.51 36.85
CA PRO A 10 31.80 32.48 36.55
C PRO A 10 31.50 32.47 35.06
N ASN A 11 31.41 31.24 34.50
CA ASN A 11 31.15 30.99 33.09
C ASN A 11 29.75 31.53 32.72
N ARG A 12 29.66 32.71 32.14
CA ARG A 12 28.43 33.31 31.65
C ARG A 12 27.93 32.44 30.46
N LYS A 13 26.96 31.57 30.70
CA LYS A 13 26.23 30.90 29.61
C LYS A 13 25.75 31.96 28.62
N ARG A 14 26.36 31.98 27.43
CA ARG A 14 25.92 32.86 26.34
C ARG A 14 24.49 32.48 26.00
N ARG A 15 23.52 33.31 26.35
CA ARG A 15 22.15 33.20 25.82
C ARG A 15 22.27 33.48 24.33
N GLY A 16 21.84 32.52 23.51
CA GLY A 16 21.75 32.70 22.07
C GLY A 16 20.87 33.92 21.72
N PRO A 17 21.03 34.50 20.52
CA PRO A 17 20.21 35.62 20.10
C PRO A 17 18.70 35.23 20.17
N PRO A 18 17.83 36.18 20.57
CA PRO A 18 16.41 35.94 20.63
C PRO A 18 15.88 35.61 19.22
N ILE A 19 15.06 34.57 19.12
CA ILE A 19 14.42 34.19 17.86
C ILE A 19 13.52 35.34 17.40
N SER A 20 13.73 35.81 16.18
CA SER A 20 12.91 36.90 15.64
C SER A 20 11.42 36.44 15.51
N LYS A 21 10.49 37.39 15.68
CA LYS A 21 9.03 37.07 15.54
C LYS A 21 8.73 36.37 14.23
N ARG A 22 9.38 36.76 13.13
CA ARG A 22 9.21 36.09 11.82
C ARG A 22 9.69 34.66 11.83
N ALA A 23 10.86 34.39 12.45
CA ALA A 23 11.36 33.01 12.56
C ALA A 23 10.45 32.15 13.46
N ALA A 24 9.90 32.69 14.53
CA ALA A 24 8.93 32.00 15.38
C ALA A 24 7.64 31.65 14.61
N TRP A 25 7.14 32.54 13.77
CA TRP A 25 5.97 32.29 12.90
C TRP A 25 6.24 31.20 11.85
N ILE A 26 7.40 31.23 11.20
CA ILE A 26 7.79 30.20 10.19
C ILE A 26 7.89 28.83 10.85
N LEU A 27 8.53 28.76 12.03
CA LEU A 27 8.63 27.51 12.80
C LEU A 27 7.26 27.00 13.25
N GLY A 28 6.35 27.89 13.68
CA GLY A 28 4.98 27.53 14.06
C GLY A 28 4.18 26.96 12.89
N ILE A 29 4.22 27.61 11.72
CA ILE A 29 3.54 27.11 10.51
C ILE A 29 4.13 25.76 10.06
N GLY A 30 5.47 25.63 10.11
CA GLY A 30 6.15 24.37 9.77
C GLY A 30 5.72 23.22 10.70
N LEU A 31 5.62 23.49 12.01
CA LEU A 31 5.17 22.51 13.00
C LEU A 31 3.71 22.08 12.77
N ILE A 32 2.82 23.04 12.51
CA ILE A 32 1.41 22.77 12.20
C ILE A 32 1.31 21.92 10.92
N GLY A 33 2.05 22.28 9.87
CA GLY A 33 2.11 21.51 8.64
C GLY A 33 2.57 20.06 8.87
N LEU A 34 3.61 19.88 9.69
CA LEU A 34 4.11 18.55 10.05
C LEU A 34 3.07 17.76 10.84
N LEU A 35 2.39 18.37 11.80
CA LEU A 35 1.34 17.70 12.59
C LEU A 35 0.15 17.28 11.72
N ILE A 36 -0.23 18.12 10.73
CA ILE A 36 -1.29 17.76 9.76
C ILE A 36 -0.86 16.54 8.93
N VAL A 37 0.36 16.54 8.40
CA VAL A 37 0.87 15.43 7.58
C VAL A 37 0.95 14.14 8.39
N VAL A 38 1.46 14.20 9.61
CA VAL A 38 1.53 13.04 10.51
C VAL A 38 0.13 12.54 10.87
N GLY A 39 -0.78 13.45 11.23
CA GLY A 39 -2.17 13.11 11.56
C GLY A 39 -2.90 12.46 10.38
N GLN A 40 -2.74 13.00 9.18
CA GLN A 40 -3.28 12.38 7.96
C GLN A 40 -2.69 11.00 7.69
N SER A 41 -1.38 10.83 7.91
CA SER A 41 -0.73 9.53 7.71
C SER A 41 -1.24 8.48 8.70
N MET A 42 -1.43 8.84 9.97
CA MET A 42 -2.00 7.94 10.98
C MET A 42 -3.45 7.59 10.68
N TYR A 43 -4.29 8.60 10.40
CA TYR A 43 -5.68 8.38 10.02
C TYR A 43 -5.81 7.44 8.81
N ARG A 44 -4.94 7.61 7.84
CA ARG A 44 -4.87 6.75 6.66
C ARG A 44 -4.54 5.30 7.03
N HIS A 45 -3.54 5.07 7.85
CA HIS A 45 -3.18 3.74 8.30
C HIS A 45 -4.35 3.05 9.00
N ASP A 46 -5.02 3.74 9.91
CA ASP A 46 -6.14 3.19 10.68
C ASP A 46 -7.34 2.84 9.79
N ALA A 47 -7.63 3.68 8.77
CA ALA A 47 -8.69 3.39 7.83
C ALA A 47 -8.37 2.17 6.92
N LEU A 48 -7.09 1.98 6.53
CA LEU A 48 -6.66 0.78 5.81
C LEU A 48 -6.83 -0.49 6.65
N VAL A 49 -6.48 -0.41 7.92
CA VAL A 49 -6.64 -1.54 8.85
C VAL A 49 -8.13 -1.84 9.04
N ALA A 50 -8.96 -0.82 9.35
CA ALA A 50 -10.40 -0.97 9.55
C ALA A 50 -11.10 -1.56 8.31
N TRP A 51 -10.73 -1.12 7.11
CA TRP A 51 -11.29 -1.69 5.87
C TRP A 51 -10.92 -3.17 5.70
N ARG A 52 -9.69 -3.56 6.05
CA ARG A 52 -9.28 -4.96 6.02
C ARG A 52 -9.97 -5.81 7.05
N GLU A 53 -10.14 -5.26 8.25
CA GLU A 53 -10.91 -5.92 9.30
C GLU A 53 -12.34 -6.14 8.83
N SER A 54 -12.98 -5.16 8.21
CA SER A 54 -14.33 -5.31 7.64
C SER A 54 -14.42 -6.39 6.57
N LEU A 55 -13.38 -6.55 5.74
CA LEU A 55 -13.32 -7.66 4.78
C LEU A 55 -13.15 -9.02 5.47
N SER A 56 -12.51 -9.05 6.64
CA SER A 56 -12.26 -10.28 7.39
C SER A 56 -13.36 -10.66 8.37
N GLU A 57 -14.24 -9.72 8.74
CA GLU A 57 -15.38 -9.97 9.65
C GLU A 57 -16.35 -11.04 9.14
N GLY A 58 -16.34 -11.32 7.82
CA GLY A 58 -17.03 -12.46 7.22
C GLY A 58 -16.41 -13.84 7.52
N GLY A 59 -15.41 -13.92 8.41
CA GLY A 59 -14.75 -15.17 8.78
C GLY A 59 -13.85 -15.76 7.70
N THR A 60 -13.53 -14.99 6.66
CA THR A 60 -12.77 -15.48 5.50
C THR A 60 -11.28 -15.45 5.79
N ARG A 61 -10.75 -16.53 6.39
CA ARG A 61 -9.31 -16.75 6.41
C ARG A 61 -8.78 -16.73 4.99
N ILE A 62 -7.67 -16.00 4.76
CA ILE A 62 -7.04 -15.98 3.43
C ILE A 62 -6.39 -17.33 3.21
N GLU A 63 -7.02 -18.13 2.34
CA GLU A 63 -6.44 -19.37 1.86
C GLU A 63 -5.81 -19.11 0.50
N TRP A 64 -4.49 -19.12 0.50
CA TRP A 64 -3.74 -19.00 -0.75
C TRP A 64 -3.76 -20.31 -1.51
N PRO A 65 -3.79 -20.29 -2.85
CA PRO A 65 -3.67 -21.49 -3.65
C PRO A 65 -2.32 -22.17 -3.41
N GLN A 66 -2.31 -23.48 -3.57
CA GLN A 66 -1.08 -24.26 -3.48
C GLN A 66 -0.11 -23.87 -4.60
N TRP A 67 1.18 -23.82 -4.27
CA TRP A 67 2.22 -23.61 -5.25
C TRP A 67 2.26 -24.78 -6.23
N ASN A 68 2.26 -24.48 -7.54
CA ASN A 68 2.46 -25.50 -8.55
C ASN A 68 3.94 -25.89 -8.61
N PRO A 69 4.30 -27.15 -8.31
CA PRO A 69 5.71 -27.57 -8.28
C PRO A 69 6.40 -27.55 -9.65
N ALA A 70 5.63 -27.48 -10.75
CA ALA A 70 6.17 -27.30 -12.10
C ALA A 70 6.60 -25.86 -12.40
N TRP A 71 6.22 -24.88 -11.57
CA TRP A 71 6.60 -23.49 -11.80
C TRP A 71 8.05 -23.23 -11.36
N PRO A 72 8.73 -22.28 -12.02
CA PRO A 72 10.04 -21.82 -11.58
C PRO A 72 9.99 -21.33 -10.12
N PRO A 73 11.00 -21.61 -9.30
CA PRO A 73 11.05 -21.11 -7.94
C PRO A 73 11.13 -19.58 -7.92
N LEU A 74 10.52 -18.95 -6.90
CA LEU A 74 10.64 -17.52 -6.68
C LEU A 74 12.09 -17.16 -6.31
N GLN A 75 12.69 -16.30 -7.11
CA GLN A 75 14.01 -15.75 -6.83
C GLN A 75 13.86 -14.51 -5.96
N ARG A 76 14.18 -14.65 -4.68
CA ARG A 76 14.17 -13.50 -3.77
C ARG A 76 15.31 -12.53 -4.12
N PRO A 77 15.04 -11.20 -4.09
CA PRO A 77 16.12 -10.22 -4.24
C PRO A 77 17.20 -10.45 -3.17
N SER A 78 18.47 -10.21 -3.53
CA SER A 78 19.55 -10.32 -2.57
C SER A 78 19.34 -9.35 -1.40
N ARG A 79 19.76 -9.73 -0.19
CA ARG A 79 19.65 -8.88 1.01
C ARG A 79 20.40 -7.54 0.90
N SER A 80 21.26 -7.38 -0.09
CA SER A 80 21.96 -6.14 -0.39
C SER A 80 21.09 -5.07 -1.05
N SER A 81 19.88 -5.41 -1.52
CA SER A 81 18.95 -4.41 -2.00
C SER A 81 18.56 -3.50 -0.84
N ARG A 82 18.60 -2.17 -1.05
CA ARG A 82 18.21 -1.16 -0.05
C ARG A 82 16.73 -1.26 0.34
N HIS A 83 15.98 -2.14 -0.31
CA HIS A 83 14.57 -2.35 -0.09
C HIS A 83 14.37 -3.48 0.91
N ARG A 84 13.60 -3.19 1.97
CA ARG A 84 13.23 -4.19 2.96
C ARG A 84 12.25 -5.18 2.32
N LEU A 85 12.56 -6.47 2.36
CA LEU A 85 11.62 -7.53 2.00
C LEU A 85 10.44 -7.52 2.97
N ILE A 86 9.22 -7.60 2.45
CA ILE A 86 8.00 -7.42 3.25
C ILE A 86 7.68 -8.67 4.04
N ALA A 87 7.75 -9.83 3.40
CA ALA A 87 7.35 -11.08 4.01
C ALA A 87 8.36 -12.20 3.73
N SER A 88 8.42 -13.15 4.65
CA SER A 88 9.21 -14.37 4.48
C SER A 88 8.60 -15.29 3.44
N ASP A 89 7.27 -15.29 3.32
CA ASP A 89 6.53 -16.15 2.40
C ASP A 89 5.53 -15.36 1.58
N LEU A 90 5.83 -15.18 0.30
CA LEU A 90 4.95 -14.59 -0.71
C LEU A 90 4.50 -15.61 -1.77
N ALA A 91 4.79 -16.91 -1.56
CA ALA A 91 4.41 -17.95 -2.52
C ALA A 91 2.91 -17.94 -2.81
N GLY A 92 2.08 -17.76 -1.77
CA GLY A 92 0.63 -17.66 -1.92
C GLY A 92 0.16 -16.50 -2.81
N PRO A 93 0.54 -15.25 -2.53
CA PRO A 93 0.25 -14.10 -3.39
C PRO A 93 0.71 -14.27 -4.84
N TYR A 94 1.92 -14.79 -5.07
CA TYR A 94 2.43 -15.03 -6.41
C TYR A 94 1.64 -16.14 -7.14
N ALA A 95 1.35 -17.25 -6.44
CA ALA A 95 0.52 -18.32 -6.99
C ALA A 95 -0.88 -17.84 -7.36
N TYR A 96 -1.50 -17.03 -6.49
CA TYR A 96 -2.80 -16.43 -6.76
C TYR A 96 -2.77 -15.53 -7.99
N ALA A 97 -1.74 -14.69 -8.12
CA ALA A 97 -1.59 -13.79 -9.27
C ALA A 97 -1.50 -14.56 -10.58
N ALA A 98 -0.72 -15.65 -10.62
CA ALA A 98 -0.55 -16.47 -11.81
C ALA A 98 -1.82 -17.23 -12.18
N LEU A 99 -2.54 -17.79 -11.20
CA LEU A 99 -3.76 -18.57 -11.41
C LEU A 99 -4.96 -17.69 -11.77
N ASN A 100 -5.00 -16.44 -11.34
CA ASN A 100 -6.09 -15.50 -11.57
C ASN A 100 -5.65 -14.34 -12.47
N LYS A 101 -4.82 -14.63 -13.48
CA LYS A 101 -4.16 -13.61 -14.30
C LYS A 101 -5.12 -12.62 -14.95
N GLU A 102 -6.29 -13.07 -15.43
CA GLU A 102 -7.31 -12.21 -16.05
C GLU A 102 -7.90 -11.23 -15.03
N LEU A 103 -8.23 -11.70 -13.83
CA LEU A 103 -8.73 -10.87 -12.75
C LEU A 103 -7.67 -9.86 -12.30
N VAL A 104 -6.46 -10.34 -12.01
CA VAL A 104 -5.38 -9.50 -11.47
C VAL A 104 -4.84 -8.51 -12.52
N SER A 105 -4.88 -8.86 -13.82
CA SER A 105 -4.56 -7.94 -14.91
C SER A 105 -5.57 -6.78 -15.04
N SER A 106 -6.78 -6.96 -14.53
CA SER A 106 -7.82 -5.93 -14.50
C SER A 106 -7.71 -4.99 -13.30
N MET A 107 -6.79 -5.26 -12.36
CA MET A 107 -6.57 -4.44 -11.17
C MET A 107 -5.39 -3.49 -11.37
N PRO A 108 -5.55 -2.19 -11.07
CA PRO A 108 -4.43 -1.25 -11.14
C PRO A 108 -3.39 -1.53 -10.06
N CYS A 109 -2.16 -1.15 -10.35
CA CYS A 109 -1.13 -0.98 -9.33
C CYS A 109 -1.09 0.48 -8.89
N TYR A 110 -1.16 0.73 -7.58
CA TYR A 110 -1.20 2.07 -6.99
C TYR A 110 0.14 2.53 -6.39
N CYS A 111 1.18 1.72 -6.45
CA CYS A 111 2.48 2.05 -5.84
C CYS A 111 3.40 2.94 -6.70
N GLY A 112 2.88 3.48 -7.83
CA GLY A 112 3.68 4.31 -8.74
C GLY A 112 4.45 3.55 -9.81
N CYS A 113 4.27 2.22 -9.93
CA CYS A 113 4.93 1.37 -10.93
C CYS A 113 4.54 1.68 -12.39
N ARG A 114 3.60 2.61 -12.63
CA ARG A 114 3.36 3.19 -13.96
C ARG A 114 4.64 3.76 -14.58
N ARG A 115 5.57 4.26 -13.75
CA ARG A 115 6.84 4.84 -14.20
C ARG A 115 7.81 3.82 -14.78
N ILE A 116 7.62 2.55 -14.50
CA ILE A 116 8.41 1.42 -14.99
C ILE A 116 7.58 0.50 -15.88
N ASP A 117 6.56 1.08 -16.51
CA ASP A 117 5.75 0.46 -17.56
C ASP A 117 4.86 -0.71 -17.12
N HIS A 118 4.59 -0.85 -15.81
CA HIS A 118 3.60 -1.81 -15.35
C HIS A 118 2.22 -1.43 -15.90
N LYS A 119 1.49 -2.43 -16.37
CA LYS A 119 0.15 -2.25 -16.93
C LYS A 119 -0.96 -2.49 -15.92
N SER A 120 -0.68 -3.29 -14.89
CA SER A 120 -1.64 -3.69 -13.85
C SER A 120 -0.91 -4.19 -12.61
N ASN A 121 -1.66 -4.59 -11.58
CA ASN A 121 -1.09 -5.23 -10.39
C ASN A 121 -0.44 -6.59 -10.71
N LEU A 122 -0.91 -7.31 -11.75
CA LEU A 122 -0.28 -8.54 -12.22
C LEU A 122 1.20 -8.32 -12.52
N SER A 123 1.56 -7.20 -13.16
CA SER A 123 2.94 -6.90 -13.53
C SER A 123 3.90 -6.79 -12.33
N CYS A 124 3.38 -6.68 -11.11
CA CYS A 124 4.20 -6.68 -9.90
C CYS A 124 4.63 -8.09 -9.46
N PHE A 125 3.97 -9.12 -9.97
CA PHE A 125 4.19 -10.53 -9.64
C PHE A 125 4.72 -11.33 -10.82
N VAL A 126 4.12 -11.15 -11.99
CA VAL A 126 4.40 -11.88 -13.20
C VAL A 126 4.74 -10.91 -14.31
N ARG A 127 5.93 -11.06 -14.91
CA ARG A 127 6.35 -10.28 -16.07
C ARG A 127 5.71 -10.77 -17.35
N ASP A 128 5.62 -12.11 -17.50
CA ASP A 128 5.11 -12.77 -18.70
C ASP A 128 4.79 -14.23 -18.38
N PHE A 129 4.24 -14.94 -19.36
CA PHE A 129 4.03 -16.38 -19.31
C PHE A 129 4.78 -17.05 -20.45
N GLY A 130 5.50 -18.13 -20.14
CA GLY A 130 6.17 -18.96 -21.13
C GLY A 130 5.20 -19.64 -22.08
N VAL A 131 5.72 -20.25 -23.13
CA VAL A 131 4.93 -21.00 -24.12
C VAL A 131 4.20 -22.21 -23.51
N ASP A 132 4.69 -22.70 -22.40
CA ASP A 132 4.09 -23.76 -21.57
C ASP A 132 3.08 -23.24 -20.55
N GLY A 133 2.85 -21.93 -20.53
CA GLY A 133 1.98 -21.24 -19.56
C GLY A 133 2.60 -21.03 -18.18
N ALA A 134 3.85 -21.42 -17.98
CA ALA A 134 4.56 -21.19 -16.72
C ALA A 134 4.83 -19.67 -16.52
N PRO A 135 4.65 -19.13 -15.30
CA PRO A 135 4.88 -17.72 -15.04
C PRO A 135 6.38 -17.37 -15.06
N ILE A 136 6.71 -16.25 -15.67
CA ILE A 136 8.02 -15.60 -15.56
C ILE A 136 7.90 -14.53 -14.49
N TRP A 137 8.46 -14.81 -13.32
CA TRP A 137 8.31 -13.97 -12.14
C TRP A 137 9.02 -12.62 -12.23
N THR A 138 8.51 -11.63 -11.51
CA THR A 138 9.22 -10.41 -11.15
C THR A 138 9.39 -10.35 -9.62
N ASP A 139 10.33 -9.54 -9.16
CA ASP A 139 10.64 -9.40 -7.74
C ASP A 139 9.99 -8.16 -7.09
N HIS A 140 9.20 -7.39 -7.83
CA HIS A 140 8.66 -6.11 -7.36
C HIS A 140 7.77 -6.26 -6.13
N ALA A 141 6.94 -7.31 -6.07
CA ALA A 141 6.05 -7.51 -4.93
C ALA A 141 6.81 -7.82 -3.63
N PHE A 142 8.06 -8.30 -3.69
CA PHE A 142 8.88 -8.53 -2.49
C PHE A 142 9.18 -7.26 -1.70
N THR A 143 9.11 -6.10 -2.35
CA THR A 143 9.47 -4.81 -1.75
C THR A 143 8.31 -3.83 -1.70
N CYS A 144 7.11 -4.24 -2.16
CA CYS A 144 5.96 -3.36 -2.26
C CYS A 144 4.74 -3.90 -1.49
N PRO A 145 4.48 -3.42 -0.26
CA PRO A 145 3.30 -3.84 0.50
C PRO A 145 1.99 -3.51 -0.20
N ILE A 146 1.94 -2.43 -0.95
CA ILE A 146 0.71 -2.00 -1.65
C ILE A 146 0.29 -3.06 -2.67
N CYS A 147 1.23 -3.61 -3.46
CA CYS A 147 0.92 -4.64 -4.44
C CYS A 147 0.37 -5.91 -3.78
N VAL A 148 1.01 -6.33 -2.67
CA VAL A 148 0.58 -7.49 -1.88
C VAL A 148 -0.77 -7.26 -1.23
N ASN A 149 -1.01 -6.05 -0.73
CA ASN A 149 -2.27 -5.68 -0.13
C ASN A 149 -3.42 -5.72 -1.14
N ILE A 150 -3.23 -5.14 -2.34
CA ILE A 150 -4.23 -5.17 -3.40
C ILE A 150 -4.61 -6.61 -3.74
N ILE A 151 -3.63 -7.49 -3.97
CA ILE A 151 -3.94 -8.88 -4.34
C ILE A 151 -4.62 -9.65 -3.21
N THR A 152 -4.29 -9.33 -1.97
CA THR A 152 -4.94 -9.86 -0.78
C THR A 152 -6.42 -9.49 -0.77
N ASP A 153 -6.72 -8.21 -0.94
CA ASP A 153 -8.09 -7.68 -0.94
C ASP A 153 -8.89 -8.23 -2.13
N VAL A 154 -8.29 -8.29 -3.32
CA VAL A 154 -8.88 -8.94 -4.50
C VAL A 154 -9.25 -10.39 -4.21
N SER A 155 -8.38 -11.15 -3.53
CA SER A 155 -8.63 -12.55 -3.19
C SER A 155 -9.81 -12.72 -2.23
N VAL A 156 -9.98 -11.80 -1.30
CA VAL A 156 -11.13 -11.79 -0.37
C VAL A 156 -12.43 -11.47 -1.11
N LEU A 157 -12.42 -10.38 -1.89
CA LEU A 157 -13.61 -9.94 -2.64
C LEU A 157 -14.05 -10.98 -3.68
N GLN A 158 -13.12 -11.68 -4.33
CA GLN A 158 -13.41 -12.77 -5.24
C GLN A 158 -14.13 -13.93 -4.52
N ARG A 159 -13.66 -14.32 -3.32
CA ARG A 159 -14.32 -15.38 -2.52
C ARG A 159 -15.69 -14.98 -2.02
N GLN A 160 -15.94 -13.69 -1.84
CA GLN A 160 -17.28 -13.15 -1.54
C GLN A 160 -18.20 -13.18 -2.77
N GLY A 161 -17.71 -13.63 -3.92
CA GLY A 161 -18.51 -13.80 -5.14
C GLY A 161 -18.71 -12.53 -5.95
N LEU A 162 -17.92 -11.47 -5.69
CA LEU A 162 -18.01 -10.24 -6.47
C LEU A 162 -17.50 -10.46 -7.90
N SER A 163 -18.14 -9.80 -8.86
CA SER A 163 -17.65 -9.78 -10.24
C SER A 163 -16.32 -9.04 -10.36
N THR A 164 -15.54 -9.31 -11.41
CA THR A 164 -14.28 -8.61 -11.70
C THR A 164 -14.46 -7.09 -11.69
N ARG A 165 -15.58 -6.61 -12.22
CA ARG A 165 -15.87 -5.18 -12.25
C ARG A 165 -16.16 -4.62 -10.87
N ALA A 166 -16.97 -5.30 -10.07
CA ALA A 166 -17.27 -4.87 -8.70
C ALA A 166 -16.02 -4.87 -7.82
N ILE A 167 -15.16 -5.89 -7.96
CA ILE A 167 -13.84 -5.93 -7.30
C ILE A 167 -13.00 -4.73 -7.72
N ARG A 168 -12.92 -4.44 -9.03
CA ARG A 168 -12.16 -3.31 -9.54
C ARG A 168 -12.68 -1.98 -8.98
N GLU A 169 -13.98 -1.76 -8.96
CA GLU A 169 -14.61 -0.56 -8.42
C GLU A 169 -14.28 -0.39 -6.93
N ALA A 170 -14.33 -1.47 -6.13
CA ALA A 170 -13.95 -1.44 -4.70
C ALA A 170 -12.46 -1.12 -4.50
N ILE A 171 -11.57 -1.71 -5.30
CA ILE A 171 -10.14 -1.42 -5.26
C ILE A 171 -9.85 0.03 -5.67
N ASP A 172 -10.51 0.56 -6.71
CA ASP A 172 -10.33 1.93 -7.16
C ASP A 172 -10.83 2.93 -6.09
N GLU A 173 -11.99 2.67 -5.50
CA GLU A 173 -12.54 3.50 -4.42
C GLU A 173 -11.58 3.54 -3.22
N HIS A 174 -11.12 2.37 -2.80
CA HIS A 174 -10.26 2.26 -1.62
C HIS A 174 -8.86 2.84 -1.88
N TYR A 175 -8.13 2.35 -2.88
CA TYR A 175 -6.75 2.76 -3.13
C TYR A 175 -6.64 4.10 -3.87
N GLY A 176 -7.61 4.44 -4.73
CA GLY A 176 -7.63 5.67 -5.51
C GLY A 176 -7.77 6.92 -4.65
N SER A 177 -8.44 6.83 -3.49
CA SER A 177 -8.53 7.92 -2.52
C SER A 177 -7.17 8.28 -1.89
N TRP A 178 -6.17 7.40 -1.94
CA TRP A 178 -4.90 7.50 -1.23
C TRP A 178 -3.70 7.67 -2.14
N PHE A 179 -3.78 7.13 -3.38
CA PHE A 179 -2.67 7.07 -4.32
C PHE A 179 -3.10 7.65 -5.67
N GLN A 180 -2.45 8.74 -6.08
CA GLN A 180 -2.87 9.53 -7.25
C GLN A 180 -2.33 9.01 -8.60
N TRP A 181 -1.48 7.98 -8.60
CA TRP A 181 -0.75 7.55 -9.80
C TRP A 181 -0.90 6.06 -10.08
N PRO A 182 -2.15 5.57 -10.29
CA PRO A 182 -2.37 4.17 -10.68
C PRO A 182 -1.79 3.88 -12.07
N THR A 183 -1.59 2.59 -12.35
CA THR A 183 -1.38 2.13 -13.72
C THR A 183 -2.62 2.42 -14.58
N LEU A 184 -2.42 2.61 -15.89
CA LEU A 184 -3.50 2.85 -16.85
C LEU A 184 -4.21 1.53 -17.22
N THR A 185 -4.71 0.83 -16.22
CA THR A 185 -5.38 -0.46 -16.39
C THR A 185 -6.82 -0.22 -16.86
N PRO A 186 -7.24 -0.77 -18.01
CA PRO A 186 -8.60 -0.59 -18.50
C PRO A 186 -9.64 -1.13 -17.50
N MET A 187 -10.79 -0.46 -17.45
CA MET A 187 -11.91 -0.94 -16.66
C MET A 187 -12.50 -2.20 -17.30
N PRO A 188 -12.70 -3.29 -16.54
CA PRO A 188 -13.31 -4.51 -17.08
C PRO A 188 -14.76 -4.27 -17.51
N PRO A 189 -15.27 -5.02 -18.50
CA PRO A 189 -16.65 -4.92 -18.93
C PRO A 189 -17.61 -5.26 -17.78
N ARG A 190 -18.83 -4.75 -17.84
CA ARG A 190 -19.90 -5.16 -16.92
C ARG A 190 -20.33 -6.58 -17.20
N ALA A 191 -20.40 -7.39 -16.16
CA ALA A 191 -21.09 -8.67 -16.24
C ALA A 191 -22.62 -8.46 -16.18
N ALA A 192 -23.39 -9.39 -16.73
CA ALA A 192 -24.85 -9.35 -16.65
C ALA A 192 -25.38 -9.38 -15.19
N THR A 193 -24.55 -9.89 -14.28
CA THR A 193 -24.80 -9.94 -12.82
C THR A 193 -24.44 -8.65 -12.09
N ASP A 194 -23.75 -7.72 -12.73
CA ASP A 194 -23.39 -6.44 -12.14
C ASP A 194 -24.63 -5.53 -12.09
N ARG A 195 -25.46 -5.73 -11.08
CA ARG A 195 -26.47 -4.72 -10.76
C ARG A 195 -25.75 -3.42 -10.41
N PRO A 196 -26.29 -2.24 -10.83
CA PRO A 196 -25.78 -0.99 -10.31
C PRO A 196 -25.93 -1.05 -8.78
N GLN A 197 -24.84 -1.22 -8.08
CA GLN A 197 -24.81 -1.04 -6.63
C GLN A 197 -25.07 0.44 -6.37
N ARG A 198 -26.35 0.80 -6.25
CA ARG A 198 -26.70 1.99 -5.46
C ARG A 198 -26.12 1.73 -4.08
N SER A 199 -25.24 2.61 -3.68
CA SER A 199 -24.50 2.65 -2.43
C SER A 199 -25.31 2.11 -1.24
N ALA A 200 -25.32 0.80 -1.05
CA ALA A 200 -25.82 0.20 0.19
C ALA A 200 -25.04 0.70 1.40
N THR A 201 -23.81 1.16 1.18
CA THR A 201 -22.96 1.77 2.21
C THR A 201 -23.46 3.14 2.65
N ILE A 202 -24.09 3.94 1.77
CA ILE A 202 -24.61 5.27 2.15
C ILE A 202 -25.96 5.15 2.86
N GLU A 203 -26.81 4.18 2.48
CA GLU A 203 -28.09 3.96 3.18
C GLU A 203 -27.90 3.38 4.58
N ALA A 204 -26.91 2.50 4.78
CA ALA A 204 -26.58 2.00 6.11
C ALA A 204 -26.02 3.10 7.06
N MET A 205 -25.31 4.09 6.54
CA MET A 205 -24.81 5.24 7.32
C MET A 205 -25.92 6.23 7.70
N HIS A 206 -27.02 6.33 6.95
CA HIS A 206 -28.14 7.23 7.27
C HIS A 206 -29.25 6.59 8.12
N ALA A 207 -29.22 5.28 8.35
CA ALA A 207 -30.20 4.57 9.17
C ALA A 207 -29.94 4.64 10.69
N HIS A 208 -28.84 5.28 11.11
CA HIS A 208 -28.45 5.41 12.54
C HIS A 208 -28.42 6.86 13.05
N HIS A 209 -29.20 7.76 12.41
CA HIS A 209 -29.47 9.10 12.96
C HIS A 209 -30.95 9.30 13.25
#